data_676b17627169644c0857df201e92b3f6
#
_entry.id   676b17627169644c0857df201e92b3f6
#
_cell.length_a   1.000
_cell.length_b   1.000
_cell.length_c   1.000
_cell.angle_alpha   90.00
_cell.angle_beta   90.00
_cell.angle_gamma   90.00
#
_symmetry.space_group_name_H-M   'P 1'
#
loop_
_entity.id
_entity.type
_entity.pdbx_description
1 polymer ?
#
loop_
_entity_poly.entity_id
_entity_poly.type
_entity_poly.pdbx_seq_one_letter_code
_entity_poly.pdbx_strand_id
1 'polypeptide(L)'
;MFEKATRFSVFLLIAIFAVSCASRSTQAGNRTEIYDKKDSLGSLAKIKEIKSLDFADFKPGKFKEGGTEVNFRLLKPNSLTQSKKYPLVLVFHGSGAVGTNNTSQMGVLSKMWLLPENREKYPAYVLSPQFPVRSSNYHLDENRNVKVSESNAHLDLILKSIDSLIIKENIDPDRIYVIGFSMGGATTMNAISKRPDLFSAAVNVSGISQFDKIDVLTGLPIWIVDGSLDTDNLPQSNFRFFDEMKTKGNVFLWEYKDKYHNNILSAELVNEIPKWLFKQTKNK
;
A
#
# COMPACT_ATOMS: atom_id res chain seq x y z
N MET A 1 -30.87 56.80 -51.53
CA MET A 1 -30.41 55.46 -51.86
C MET A 1 -29.47 55.03 -50.73
N PHE A 2 -30.01 54.31 -49.75
CA PHE A 2 -29.30 53.95 -48.50
C PHE A 2 -28.87 52.48 -48.61
N GLU A 3 -27.54 52.29 -48.60
CA GLU A 3 -26.95 50.93 -48.52
C GLU A 3 -26.96 50.44 -47.10
N LYS A 4 -27.57 49.26 -46.86
CA LYS A 4 -27.54 48.56 -45.59
C LYS A 4 -26.31 47.67 -45.56
N ALA A 5 -25.35 47.99 -44.68
CA ALA A 5 -24.22 47.12 -44.36
C ALA A 5 -24.68 46.07 -43.36
N THR A 6 -24.65 44.81 -43.81
CA THR A 6 -24.94 43.62 -42.98
C THR A 6 -23.66 43.22 -42.23
N ARG A 7 -23.66 43.35 -40.91
CA ARG A 7 -22.59 42.86 -40.06
C ARG A 7 -22.77 41.39 -39.77
N PHE A 8 -21.89 40.52 -40.30
CA PHE A 8 -21.78 39.12 -39.92
C PHE A 8 -20.97 39.03 -38.61
N SER A 9 -21.64 38.65 -37.51
CA SER A 9 -20.99 38.32 -36.25
C SER A 9 -20.60 36.85 -36.31
N VAL A 10 -19.28 36.57 -36.41
CA VAL A 10 -18.72 35.20 -36.28
C VAL A 10 -18.63 34.89 -34.79
N PHE A 11 -19.51 34.05 -34.29
CA PHE A 11 -19.40 33.46 -32.96
C PHE A 11 -18.36 32.38 -32.99
N LEU A 12 -17.17 32.65 -32.44
CA LEU A 12 -16.12 31.63 -32.22
C LEU A 12 -16.52 30.82 -31.00
N LEU A 13 -17.06 29.59 -31.22
CA LEU A 13 -17.30 28.61 -30.17
C LEU A 13 -15.95 28.04 -29.72
N ILE A 14 -15.40 28.55 -28.61
CA ILE A 14 -14.28 27.92 -27.92
C ILE A 14 -14.84 26.68 -27.18
N ALA A 15 -14.66 25.52 -27.76
CA ALA A 15 -14.88 24.25 -27.08
C ALA A 15 -13.79 24.05 -26.03
N ILE A 16 -14.09 24.35 -24.76
CA ILE A 16 -13.24 24.02 -23.62
C ILE A 16 -13.33 22.49 -23.45
N PHE A 17 -12.34 21.78 -23.96
CA PHE A 17 -12.14 20.39 -23.58
C PHE A 17 -11.69 20.36 -22.12
N ALA A 18 -12.63 20.19 -21.20
CA ALA A 18 -12.37 19.81 -19.84
C ALA A 18 -11.78 18.39 -19.88
N VAL A 19 -10.46 18.26 -19.82
CA VAL A 19 -9.79 16.99 -19.52
C VAL A 19 -10.16 16.65 -18.09
N SER A 20 -11.26 15.93 -17.92
CA SER A 20 -11.62 15.31 -16.64
C SER A 20 -10.55 14.26 -16.34
N CYS A 21 -9.58 14.59 -15.49
CA CYS A 21 -8.84 13.59 -14.74
C CYS A 21 -9.84 12.88 -13.83
N ALA A 22 -10.55 11.89 -14.35
CA ALA A 22 -11.37 11.01 -13.55
C ALA A 22 -10.43 10.28 -12.59
N SER A 23 -10.42 10.68 -11.32
CA SER A 23 -9.73 9.93 -10.27
C SER A 23 -10.36 8.54 -10.23
N ARG A 24 -9.51 7.50 -10.34
CA ARG A 24 -9.98 6.11 -10.25
C ARG A 24 -10.60 5.87 -8.89
N SER A 25 -11.69 5.11 -8.87
CA SER A 25 -12.44 4.90 -7.63
C SER A 25 -11.65 4.09 -6.61
N THR A 26 -11.58 4.63 -5.40
CA THR A 26 -11.13 3.93 -4.19
C THR A 26 -12.28 3.85 -3.18
N GLN A 27 -13.51 3.78 -3.68
CA GLN A 27 -14.70 3.67 -2.87
C GLN A 27 -14.93 2.21 -2.46
N ALA A 28 -15.35 1.99 -1.21
CA ALA A 28 -15.65 0.68 -0.68
C ALA A 28 -16.65 -0.10 -1.57
N GLY A 29 -16.42 -1.40 -1.73
CA GLY A 29 -17.21 -2.27 -2.59
C GLY A 29 -16.92 -2.16 -4.09
N ASN A 30 -16.04 -1.25 -4.51
CA ASN A 30 -15.72 -1.07 -5.92
C ASN A 30 -14.51 -1.92 -6.37
N ARG A 31 -14.69 -2.59 -7.51
CA ARG A 31 -13.60 -3.18 -8.30
C ARG A 31 -13.35 -2.25 -9.49
N THR A 32 -12.12 -1.77 -9.61
CA THR A 32 -11.69 -0.89 -10.71
C THR A 32 -10.72 -1.63 -11.61
N GLU A 33 -11.09 -1.82 -12.87
CA GLU A 33 -10.19 -2.36 -13.89
C GLU A 33 -9.29 -1.25 -14.43
N ILE A 34 -7.99 -1.51 -14.49
CA ILE A 34 -6.98 -0.55 -14.88
C ILE A 34 -6.17 -1.08 -16.05
N TYR A 35 -5.97 -0.23 -17.05
CA TYR A 35 -5.10 -0.48 -18.18
C TYR A 35 -3.99 0.57 -18.21
N ASP A 36 -2.74 0.14 -17.97
CA ASP A 36 -1.58 1.05 -17.85
C ASP A 36 -0.80 1.22 -19.17
N LYS A 37 -1.47 1.07 -20.29
CA LYS A 37 -0.82 1.09 -21.61
C LYS A 37 -0.30 2.47 -22.06
N LYS A 38 -0.77 3.57 -21.43
CA LYS A 38 -0.50 4.93 -21.94
C LYS A 38 0.78 5.57 -21.42
N ASP A 39 1.36 5.08 -20.31
CA ASP A 39 2.56 5.71 -19.70
C ASP A 39 3.55 4.68 -19.13
N SER A 40 3.76 3.58 -19.83
CA SER A 40 4.67 2.52 -19.39
C SER A 40 6.12 3.02 -19.23
N LEU A 41 6.58 3.95 -20.08
CA LEU A 41 7.95 4.48 -20.04
C LEU A 41 8.14 5.44 -18.86
N GLY A 42 7.22 6.37 -18.64
CA GLY A 42 7.26 7.29 -17.49
C GLY A 42 7.14 6.54 -16.17
N SER A 43 6.27 5.53 -16.12
CA SER A 43 6.12 4.66 -14.96
C SER A 43 7.39 3.89 -14.65
N LEU A 44 8.05 3.29 -15.65
CA LEU A 44 9.31 2.59 -15.50
C LEU A 44 10.43 3.53 -15.03
N ALA A 45 10.52 4.74 -15.59
CA ALA A 45 11.49 5.75 -15.20
C ALA A 45 11.32 6.14 -13.72
N LYS A 46 10.10 6.41 -13.27
CA LYS A 46 9.79 6.72 -11.86
C LYS A 46 10.14 5.58 -10.91
N ILE A 47 9.81 4.35 -11.27
CA ILE A 47 10.16 3.18 -10.46
C ILE A 47 11.69 2.99 -10.39
N LYS A 48 12.42 3.22 -11.49
CA LYS A 48 13.88 3.19 -11.51
C LYS A 48 14.49 4.29 -10.64
N GLU A 49 13.96 5.51 -10.72
CA GLU A 49 14.35 6.63 -9.85
C GLU A 49 14.22 6.23 -8.37
N ILE A 50 13.03 5.74 -7.95
CA ILE A 50 12.80 5.33 -6.56
C ILE A 50 13.76 4.22 -6.13
N LYS A 51 14.01 3.22 -6.97
CA LYS A 51 14.97 2.14 -6.66
C LYS A 51 16.40 2.66 -6.45
N SER A 52 16.79 3.74 -7.12
CA SER A 52 18.13 4.33 -7.02
C SER A 52 18.32 5.26 -5.83
N LEU A 53 17.24 5.68 -5.13
CA LEU A 53 17.36 6.57 -3.98
C LEU A 53 18.25 5.94 -2.91
N ASP A 54 19.16 6.77 -2.37
CA ASP A 54 19.86 6.44 -1.14
C ASP A 54 18.87 6.37 0.02
N PHE A 55 19.08 5.46 0.96
CA PHE A 55 18.21 5.25 2.10
C PHE A 55 18.92 5.45 3.45
N ALA A 56 20.00 6.22 3.49
CA ALA A 56 20.76 6.52 4.72
C ALA A 56 19.90 7.18 5.81
N ASP A 57 18.81 7.87 5.43
CA ASP A 57 17.83 8.43 6.37
C ASP A 57 17.04 7.37 7.13
N PHE A 58 16.87 6.19 6.58
CA PHE A 58 16.30 5.05 7.26
C PHE A 58 17.32 4.47 8.25
N LYS A 59 17.18 4.80 9.53
CA LYS A 59 18.11 4.35 10.58
C LYS A 59 17.89 2.87 10.92
N PRO A 60 18.96 2.08 11.06
CA PRO A 60 18.86 0.68 11.40
C PRO A 60 18.42 0.48 12.86
N GLY A 61 17.70 -0.60 13.08
CA GLY A 61 17.32 -1.06 14.41
C GLY A 61 17.04 -2.56 14.39
N LYS A 62 16.66 -3.09 15.56
CA LYS A 62 16.35 -4.50 15.75
C LYS A 62 15.27 -4.66 16.81
N PHE A 63 14.29 -5.49 16.55
CA PHE A 63 13.40 -6.06 17.56
C PHE A 63 13.93 -7.41 18.01
N LYS A 64 13.82 -7.70 19.30
CA LYS A 64 14.31 -8.96 19.90
C LYS A 64 13.45 -9.35 21.08
N GLU A 65 12.97 -10.58 21.09
CA GLU A 65 12.27 -11.19 22.22
C GLU A 65 12.30 -12.73 22.10
N GLY A 66 12.51 -13.41 23.22
CA GLY A 66 12.37 -14.88 23.31
C GLY A 66 13.24 -15.66 22.30
N GLY A 67 14.42 -15.15 21.93
CA GLY A 67 15.29 -15.77 20.91
C GLY A 67 14.93 -15.42 19.47
N THR A 68 13.79 -14.74 19.23
CA THR A 68 13.40 -14.24 17.90
C THR A 68 13.96 -12.84 17.68
N GLU A 69 14.55 -12.60 16.50
CA GLU A 69 15.08 -11.29 16.12
C GLU A 69 14.56 -10.86 14.74
N VAL A 70 14.27 -9.57 14.58
CA VAL A 70 13.93 -8.96 13.28
C VAL A 70 14.67 -7.64 13.16
N ASN A 71 15.53 -7.53 12.15
CA ASN A 71 16.15 -6.26 11.78
C ASN A 71 15.14 -5.35 11.11
N PHE A 72 15.27 -4.05 11.28
CA PHE A 72 14.42 -3.08 10.60
C PHE A 72 15.18 -1.82 10.21
N ARG A 73 14.56 -1.05 9.32
CA ARG A 73 14.92 0.34 9.03
C ARG A 73 13.75 1.25 9.40
N LEU A 74 14.06 2.37 10.07
CA LEU A 74 13.06 3.36 10.51
C LEU A 74 13.40 4.73 9.93
N LEU A 75 12.49 5.27 9.13
CA LEU A 75 12.51 6.66 8.68
C LEU A 75 11.67 7.49 9.67
N LYS A 76 12.18 8.65 10.07
CA LYS A 76 11.42 9.63 10.86
C LYS A 76 10.94 10.79 9.98
N PRO A 77 9.85 11.50 10.34
CA PRO A 77 9.47 12.74 9.68
C PRO A 77 10.65 13.75 9.64
N ASN A 78 10.73 14.58 8.60
CA ASN A 78 11.82 15.57 8.45
C ASN A 78 11.86 16.57 9.61
N SER A 79 10.68 16.99 10.08
CA SER A 79 10.56 17.97 11.16
C SER A 79 9.63 17.42 12.22
N LEU A 80 10.19 17.05 13.37
CA LEU A 80 9.44 16.60 14.52
C LEU A 80 9.08 17.79 15.40
N THR A 81 7.78 17.96 15.68
CA THR A 81 7.26 18.91 16.65
C THR A 81 6.79 18.13 17.88
N GLN A 82 7.25 18.48 19.08
CA GLN A 82 6.91 17.75 20.32
C GLN A 82 5.40 17.61 20.57
N SER A 83 4.61 18.61 20.19
CA SER A 83 3.16 18.61 20.38
C SER A 83 2.38 17.83 19.30
N LYS A 84 3.04 17.36 18.23
CA LYS A 84 2.38 16.71 17.09
C LYS A 84 2.72 15.23 17.05
N LYS A 85 1.68 14.39 16.92
CA LYS A 85 1.83 12.97 16.60
C LYS A 85 1.77 12.74 15.08
N TYR A 86 2.54 11.78 14.60
CA TYR A 86 2.69 11.47 13.18
C TYR A 86 2.25 10.04 12.88
N PRO A 87 1.66 9.79 11.70
CA PRO A 87 1.34 8.43 11.28
C PRO A 87 2.55 7.50 11.30
N LEU A 88 2.29 6.20 11.46
CA LEU A 88 3.23 5.13 11.18
C LEU A 88 2.81 4.37 9.94
N VAL A 89 3.74 4.15 9.01
CA VAL A 89 3.56 3.25 7.87
C VAL A 89 4.48 2.06 8.05
N LEU A 90 3.89 0.88 8.21
CA LEU A 90 4.59 -0.39 8.26
C LEU A 90 4.67 -0.96 6.84
N VAL A 91 5.88 -1.27 6.36
CA VAL A 91 6.13 -1.71 4.98
C VAL A 91 6.73 -3.09 4.96
N PHE A 92 6.03 -4.08 4.40
CA PHE A 92 6.49 -5.45 4.29
C PHE A 92 7.03 -5.77 2.89
N HIS A 93 8.21 -6.36 2.85
CA HIS A 93 8.93 -6.70 1.62
C HIS A 93 8.47 -8.02 1.00
N GLY A 94 8.72 -8.20 -0.29
CA GLY A 94 8.52 -9.45 -1.01
C GLY A 94 9.56 -10.54 -0.65
N SER A 95 9.32 -11.78 -1.08
CA SER A 95 10.16 -12.94 -0.73
C SER A 95 11.62 -12.81 -1.13
N GLY A 96 11.94 -12.08 -2.20
CA GLY A 96 13.32 -11.86 -2.65
C GLY A 96 14.19 -11.02 -1.69
N ALA A 97 13.61 -10.44 -0.62
CA ALA A 97 14.34 -9.66 0.38
C ALA A 97 14.46 -10.36 1.74
N VAL A 98 14.04 -11.63 1.82
CA VAL A 98 14.25 -12.46 3.02
C VAL A 98 15.75 -12.53 3.34
N GLY A 99 16.09 -12.32 4.62
CA GLY A 99 17.47 -12.31 5.08
C GLY A 99 17.69 -11.44 6.31
N THR A 100 18.96 -11.14 6.60
CA THR A 100 19.38 -10.44 7.83
C THR A 100 20.33 -9.26 7.57
N ASN A 101 20.60 -8.91 6.29
CA ASN A 101 21.54 -7.84 5.93
C ASN A 101 21.02 -6.42 6.22
N ASN A 102 19.75 -6.30 6.56
CA ASN A 102 19.07 -5.03 6.85
C ASN A 102 19.13 -3.99 5.71
N THR A 103 19.18 -4.47 4.46
CA THR A 103 19.24 -3.62 3.25
C THR A 103 18.30 -4.10 2.16
N SER A 104 18.15 -5.41 1.96
CA SER A 104 17.36 -5.97 0.86
C SER A 104 15.86 -5.63 0.93
N GLN A 105 15.31 -5.37 2.14
CA GLN A 105 13.92 -4.96 2.33
C GLN A 105 13.63 -3.54 1.82
N MET A 106 14.68 -2.75 1.48
CA MET A 106 14.53 -1.37 1.03
C MET A 106 14.12 -1.29 -0.44
N GLY A 107 12.94 -1.85 -0.75
CA GLY A 107 12.33 -1.82 -2.08
C GLY A 107 11.55 -0.52 -2.37
N VAL A 108 10.81 -0.52 -3.47
CA VAL A 108 10.03 0.63 -3.97
C VAL A 108 9.05 1.16 -2.92
N LEU A 109 8.27 0.28 -2.26
CA LEU A 109 7.28 0.68 -1.25
C LEU A 109 7.90 1.31 0.00
N SER A 110 9.15 0.98 0.35
CA SER A 110 9.89 1.66 1.42
C SER A 110 10.48 2.97 0.93
N LYS A 111 11.19 2.94 -0.21
CA LYS A 111 11.93 4.10 -0.71
C LYS A 111 11.04 5.21 -1.28
N MET A 112 9.81 4.94 -1.70
CA MET A 112 8.90 5.99 -2.18
C MET A 112 8.65 7.07 -1.12
N TRP A 113 8.81 6.76 0.17
CA TRP A 113 8.67 7.72 1.27
C TRP A 113 9.86 8.69 1.40
N LEU A 114 10.95 8.45 0.64
CA LEU A 114 12.10 9.37 0.54
C LEU A 114 11.89 10.44 -0.53
N LEU A 115 10.92 10.29 -1.41
CA LEU A 115 10.61 11.31 -2.41
C LEU A 115 10.29 12.64 -1.72
N PRO A 116 10.86 13.77 -2.16
CA PRO A 116 10.65 15.08 -1.53
C PRO A 116 9.17 15.42 -1.37
N GLU A 117 8.37 15.17 -2.41
CA GLU A 117 6.92 15.39 -2.40
C GLU A 117 6.18 14.57 -1.33
N ASN A 118 6.61 13.33 -1.06
CA ASN A 118 6.00 12.49 -0.03
C ASN A 118 6.48 12.89 1.37
N ARG A 119 7.76 13.27 1.51
CA ARG A 119 8.33 13.79 2.77
C ARG A 119 7.63 15.06 3.24
N GLU A 120 7.25 15.93 2.31
CA GLU A 120 6.58 17.19 2.58
C GLU A 120 5.09 17.00 2.85
N LYS A 121 4.37 16.31 1.96
CA LYS A 121 2.90 16.19 2.00
C LYS A 121 2.40 15.14 2.98
N TYR A 122 3.19 14.09 3.21
CA TYR A 122 2.80 12.91 3.98
C TYR A 122 3.86 12.58 5.05
N PRO A 123 4.18 13.51 5.97
CA PRO A 123 5.17 13.27 7.00
C PRO A 123 4.74 12.14 7.92
N ALA A 124 5.51 11.05 7.94
CA ALA A 124 5.25 9.83 8.71
C ALA A 124 6.53 9.19 9.23
N TYR A 125 6.39 8.38 10.27
CA TYR A 125 7.34 7.30 10.53
C TYR A 125 7.13 6.20 9.51
N VAL A 126 8.21 5.63 8.96
CA VAL A 126 8.12 4.47 8.06
C VAL A 126 9.01 3.37 8.60
N LEU A 127 8.39 2.25 8.97
CA LEU A 127 9.06 1.08 9.52
C LEU A 127 9.12 -0.03 8.46
N SER A 128 10.34 -0.42 8.08
CA SER A 128 10.60 -1.48 7.09
C SER A 128 11.37 -2.62 7.75
N PRO A 129 10.70 -3.61 8.37
CA PRO A 129 11.37 -4.78 8.92
C PRO A 129 11.89 -5.71 7.82
N GLN A 130 12.96 -6.46 8.11
CA GLN A 130 13.46 -7.53 7.26
C GLN A 130 13.24 -8.87 7.94
N PHE A 131 12.43 -9.72 7.34
CA PHE A 131 12.19 -11.06 7.85
C PHE A 131 13.37 -12.00 7.55
N PRO A 132 13.92 -12.69 8.56
CA PRO A 132 15.05 -13.61 8.33
C PRO A 132 14.64 -14.89 7.58
N VAL A 133 13.36 -15.24 7.61
CA VAL A 133 12.71 -16.36 6.90
C VAL A 133 11.42 -15.86 6.26
N ARG A 134 10.77 -16.68 5.44
CA ARG A 134 9.46 -16.31 4.86
C ARG A 134 8.48 -15.89 5.96
N SER A 135 7.90 -14.72 5.83
CA SER A 135 6.92 -14.17 6.78
C SER A 135 5.51 -14.72 6.58
N SER A 136 5.20 -15.21 5.38
CA SER A 136 3.91 -15.82 5.05
C SER A 136 4.10 -17.04 4.16
N ASN A 137 3.51 -18.16 4.56
CA ASN A 137 3.39 -19.38 3.78
C ASN A 137 1.96 -19.48 3.22
N TYR A 138 1.74 -20.36 2.27
CA TYR A 138 0.47 -20.51 1.59
C TYR A 138 0.02 -21.97 1.61
N HIS A 139 -1.27 -22.19 1.85
CA HIS A 139 -1.92 -23.48 1.71
C HIS A 139 -3.26 -23.32 0.99
N LEU A 140 -3.85 -24.40 0.50
CA LEU A 140 -5.16 -24.41 -0.13
C LEU A 140 -6.25 -24.39 0.95
N ASP A 141 -7.19 -23.47 0.86
CA ASP A 141 -8.46 -23.53 1.54
C ASP A 141 -9.44 -24.31 0.64
N GLU A 142 -9.70 -25.56 0.97
CA GLU A 142 -10.56 -26.46 0.21
C GLU A 142 -12.00 -25.92 0.08
N ASN A 143 -12.51 -25.23 1.11
CA ASN A 143 -13.86 -24.70 1.10
C ASN A 143 -14.02 -23.51 0.13
N ARG A 144 -12.99 -22.68 0.04
CA ARG A 144 -12.96 -21.50 -0.86
C ARG A 144 -12.36 -21.83 -2.22
N ASN A 145 -11.63 -22.94 -2.32
CA ASN A 145 -10.85 -23.33 -3.48
C ASN A 145 -9.85 -22.24 -3.92
N VAL A 146 -9.20 -21.59 -2.96
CA VAL A 146 -8.15 -20.59 -3.18
C VAL A 146 -6.99 -20.80 -2.22
N LYS A 147 -5.80 -20.29 -2.58
CA LYS A 147 -4.70 -20.20 -1.62
C LYS A 147 -5.02 -19.18 -0.53
N VAL A 148 -4.66 -19.49 0.71
CA VAL A 148 -4.72 -18.59 1.87
C VAL A 148 -3.35 -18.47 2.48
N SER A 149 -3.09 -17.35 3.17
CA SER A 149 -1.79 -17.09 3.78
C SER A 149 -1.79 -17.36 5.28
N GLU A 150 -0.64 -17.79 5.78
CA GLU A 150 -0.38 -18.02 7.19
C GLU A 150 0.96 -17.39 7.58
N SER A 151 1.02 -16.75 8.74
CA SER A 151 2.21 -16.06 9.24
C SER A 151 2.97 -16.88 10.28
N ASN A 152 4.19 -16.43 10.60
CA ASN A 152 5.05 -17.00 11.63
C ASN A 152 5.29 -16.04 12.80
N ALA A 153 6.03 -16.51 13.83
CA ALA A 153 6.33 -15.77 15.05
C ALA A 153 7.11 -14.45 14.84
N HIS A 154 7.82 -14.27 13.72
CA HIS A 154 8.50 -13.01 13.43
C HIS A 154 7.52 -11.86 13.20
N LEU A 155 6.35 -12.14 12.61
CA LEU A 155 5.28 -11.14 12.51
C LEU A 155 4.74 -10.76 13.89
N ASP A 156 4.54 -11.75 14.78
CA ASP A 156 4.05 -11.49 16.14
C ASP A 156 4.99 -10.59 16.92
N LEU A 157 6.31 -10.81 16.81
CA LEU A 157 7.32 -9.94 17.40
C LEU A 157 7.22 -8.50 16.87
N ILE A 158 7.06 -8.31 15.56
CA ILE A 158 6.91 -6.98 14.96
C ILE A 158 5.65 -6.30 15.51
N LEU A 159 4.50 -6.97 15.48
CA LEU A 159 3.21 -6.41 15.92
C LEU A 159 3.24 -5.99 17.39
N LYS A 160 3.85 -6.81 18.25
CA LYS A 160 4.07 -6.48 19.67
C LYS A 160 5.03 -5.29 19.85
N SER A 161 6.08 -5.21 19.03
CA SER A 161 7.07 -4.14 19.11
C SER A 161 6.52 -2.78 18.70
N ILE A 162 5.46 -2.72 17.91
CA ILE A 162 4.80 -1.47 17.52
C ILE A 162 4.21 -0.76 18.74
N ASP A 163 3.62 -1.49 19.71
CA ASP A 163 3.06 -0.88 20.93
C ASP A 163 4.13 -0.10 21.72
N SER A 164 5.34 -0.68 21.83
CA SER A 164 6.49 -0.01 22.45
C SER A 164 7.01 1.17 21.62
N LEU A 165 6.97 1.04 20.27
CA LEU A 165 7.41 2.10 19.37
C LEU A 165 6.49 3.32 19.43
N ILE A 166 5.17 3.11 19.55
CA ILE A 166 4.17 4.18 19.72
C ILE A 166 4.48 5.01 20.97
N ILE A 167 4.86 4.34 22.09
CA ILE A 167 5.18 5.01 23.35
C ILE A 167 6.51 5.79 23.24
N LYS A 168 7.51 5.21 22.57
CA LYS A 168 8.85 5.76 22.44
C LYS A 168 8.94 6.95 21.50
N GLU A 169 8.16 6.92 20.44
CA GLU A 169 8.19 7.90 19.35
C GLU A 169 6.85 8.68 19.34
N ASN A 170 6.82 9.84 18.72
CA ASN A 170 5.58 10.63 18.59
C ASN A 170 4.62 10.05 17.54
N ILE A 171 4.27 8.76 17.64
CA ILE A 171 3.38 8.08 16.70
C ILE A 171 1.93 8.30 17.11
N ASP A 172 1.10 8.57 16.11
CA ASP A 172 -0.35 8.68 16.25
C ASP A 172 -0.98 7.28 16.23
N PRO A 173 -1.53 6.77 17.34
CA PRO A 173 -2.11 5.45 17.39
C PRO A 173 -3.38 5.29 16.55
N ASP A 174 -4.02 6.41 16.16
CA ASP A 174 -5.20 6.41 15.30
C ASP A 174 -4.83 6.43 13.80
N ARG A 175 -3.54 6.52 13.45
CA ARG A 175 -3.06 6.55 12.07
C ARG A 175 -1.87 5.62 11.88
N ILE A 176 -2.11 4.32 12.03
CA ILE A 176 -1.12 3.26 11.78
C ILE A 176 -1.56 2.50 10.54
N TYR A 177 -0.72 2.51 9.52
CA TYR A 177 -1.00 1.91 8.23
C TYR A 177 -0.05 0.76 7.96
N VAL A 178 -0.50 -0.23 7.19
CA VAL A 178 0.33 -1.35 6.76
C VAL A 178 0.21 -1.57 5.27
N ILE A 179 1.35 -1.72 4.61
CA ILE A 179 1.43 -1.98 3.16
C ILE A 179 2.44 -3.08 2.88
N GLY A 180 2.23 -3.85 1.83
CA GLY A 180 3.19 -4.86 1.42
C GLY A 180 2.99 -5.34 0.00
N PHE A 181 4.07 -5.91 -0.56
CA PHE A 181 4.09 -6.46 -1.90
C PHE A 181 4.39 -7.96 -1.86
N SER A 182 3.68 -8.75 -2.66
CA SER A 182 3.91 -10.19 -2.81
C SER A 182 3.79 -10.92 -1.46
N MET A 183 4.82 -11.62 -0.99
CA MET A 183 4.88 -12.15 0.38
C MET A 183 4.53 -11.08 1.43
N GLY A 184 4.99 -9.83 1.24
CA GLY A 184 4.67 -8.72 2.11
C GLY A 184 3.19 -8.32 2.06
N GLY A 185 2.54 -8.43 0.91
CA GLY A 185 1.08 -8.25 0.77
C GLY A 185 0.31 -9.29 1.58
N ALA A 186 0.72 -10.56 1.50
CA ALA A 186 0.18 -11.63 2.32
C ALA A 186 0.44 -11.39 3.82
N THR A 187 1.63 -10.91 4.17
CA THR A 187 1.98 -10.53 5.55
C THR A 187 1.12 -9.38 6.05
N THR A 188 0.76 -8.43 5.18
CA THR A 188 -0.20 -7.36 5.49
C THR A 188 -1.56 -7.92 5.87
N MET A 189 -2.09 -8.87 5.11
CA MET A 189 -3.38 -9.51 5.41
C MET A 189 -3.32 -10.31 6.72
N ASN A 190 -2.23 -11.01 6.98
CA ASN A 190 -2.00 -11.67 8.27
C ASN A 190 -1.91 -10.68 9.44
N ALA A 191 -1.24 -9.54 9.24
CA ALA A 191 -1.09 -8.52 10.29
C ALA A 191 -2.42 -7.94 10.73
N ILE A 192 -3.28 -7.55 9.77
CA ILE A 192 -4.63 -7.02 10.08
C ILE A 192 -5.56 -8.08 10.68
N SER A 193 -5.42 -9.34 10.29
CA SER A 193 -6.18 -10.45 10.90
C SER A 193 -5.75 -10.71 12.36
N LYS A 194 -4.46 -10.60 12.67
CA LYS A 194 -3.91 -10.78 14.03
C LYS A 194 -4.21 -9.60 14.96
N ARG A 195 -4.08 -8.38 14.45
CA ARG A 195 -4.24 -7.12 15.22
C ARG A 195 -5.15 -6.14 14.46
N PRO A 196 -6.45 -6.46 14.30
CA PRO A 196 -7.41 -5.56 13.64
C PRO A 196 -7.57 -4.22 14.37
N ASP A 197 -7.29 -4.20 15.67
CA ASP A 197 -7.29 -3.03 16.54
C ASP A 197 -6.14 -2.05 16.26
N LEU A 198 -5.03 -2.55 15.70
CA LEU A 198 -3.80 -1.77 15.55
C LEU A 198 -3.87 -0.82 14.35
N PHE A 199 -4.45 -1.25 13.24
CA PHE A 199 -4.34 -0.55 11.96
C PHE A 199 -5.53 0.33 11.64
N SER A 200 -5.26 1.42 10.91
CA SER A 200 -6.27 2.35 10.38
C SER A 200 -6.52 2.14 8.89
N ALA A 201 -5.60 1.49 8.18
CA ALA A 201 -5.77 1.06 6.80
C ALA A 201 -4.70 0.05 6.40
N ALA A 202 -5.00 -0.74 5.37
CA ALA A 202 -4.10 -1.74 4.80
C ALA A 202 -4.07 -1.69 3.27
N VAL A 203 -2.88 -1.90 2.67
CA VAL A 203 -2.73 -2.04 1.21
C VAL A 203 -2.02 -3.35 0.91
N ASN A 204 -2.73 -4.26 0.27
CA ASN A 204 -2.20 -5.53 -0.21
C ASN A 204 -1.90 -5.43 -1.71
N VAL A 205 -0.62 -5.50 -2.09
CA VAL A 205 -0.20 -5.50 -3.50
C VAL A 205 0.27 -6.90 -3.88
N SER A 206 -0.48 -7.58 -4.73
CA SER A 206 -0.20 -8.94 -5.26
C SER A 206 0.18 -9.96 -4.16
N GLY A 207 -0.41 -9.84 -2.98
CA GLY A 207 -0.26 -10.83 -1.90
C GLY A 207 -1.40 -11.86 -1.93
N ILE A 208 -1.29 -12.88 -1.10
CA ILE A 208 -2.35 -13.87 -0.85
C ILE A 208 -3.16 -13.44 0.38
N SER A 209 -4.48 -13.38 0.27
CA SER A 209 -5.37 -12.98 1.38
C SER A 209 -5.40 -14.01 2.51
N GLN A 210 -5.76 -13.52 3.69
CA GLN A 210 -6.05 -14.28 4.90
C GLN A 210 -7.54 -14.09 5.22
N PHE A 211 -8.24 -15.17 5.54
CA PHE A 211 -9.69 -15.14 5.75
C PHE A 211 -10.10 -15.33 7.22
N ASP A 212 -9.15 -15.69 8.08
CA ASP A 212 -9.45 -15.77 9.52
C ASP A 212 -9.87 -14.40 10.03
N LYS A 213 -10.95 -14.39 10.80
CA LYS A 213 -11.51 -13.17 11.37
C LYS A 213 -11.96 -12.12 10.33
N ILE A 214 -12.30 -12.54 9.10
CA ILE A 214 -12.75 -11.61 8.04
C ILE A 214 -13.87 -10.69 8.53
N ASP A 215 -14.76 -11.16 9.39
CA ASP A 215 -15.89 -10.39 9.91
C ASP A 215 -15.48 -9.23 10.84
N VAL A 216 -14.33 -9.31 11.52
CA VAL A 216 -13.84 -8.20 12.35
C VAL A 216 -13.11 -7.12 11.54
N LEU A 217 -12.83 -7.39 10.26
CA LEU A 217 -12.17 -6.45 9.35
C LEU A 217 -13.14 -5.49 8.65
N THR A 218 -14.44 -5.59 8.90
CA THR A 218 -15.48 -4.83 8.18
C THR A 218 -15.34 -3.31 8.32
N GLY A 219 -14.80 -2.83 9.43
CA GLY A 219 -14.54 -1.39 9.67
C GLY A 219 -13.19 -0.90 9.15
N LEU A 220 -12.27 -1.81 8.77
CA LEU A 220 -10.92 -1.45 8.35
C LEU A 220 -10.88 -1.16 6.85
N PRO A 221 -10.43 0.03 6.41
CA PRO A 221 -10.18 0.29 5.01
C PRO A 221 -9.06 -0.61 4.44
N ILE A 222 -9.40 -1.45 3.46
CA ILE A 222 -8.47 -2.39 2.82
C ILE A 222 -8.43 -2.13 1.32
N TRP A 223 -7.25 -1.82 0.81
CA TRP A 223 -7.03 -1.66 -0.62
C TRP A 223 -6.23 -2.83 -1.17
N ILE A 224 -6.83 -3.58 -2.08
CA ILE A 224 -6.22 -4.70 -2.78
C ILE A 224 -5.81 -4.24 -4.17
N VAL A 225 -4.61 -4.59 -4.60
CA VAL A 225 -4.06 -4.29 -5.92
C VAL A 225 -3.49 -5.56 -6.52
N ASP A 226 -4.04 -6.00 -7.66
CA ASP A 226 -3.59 -7.19 -8.36
C ASP A 226 -3.39 -6.96 -9.87
N GLY A 227 -2.50 -7.76 -10.45
CA GLY A 227 -2.35 -7.91 -11.89
C GLY A 227 -3.12 -9.14 -12.40
N SER A 228 -3.94 -8.98 -13.43
CA SER A 228 -4.69 -10.13 -13.99
C SER A 228 -3.79 -11.18 -14.66
N LEU A 229 -2.55 -10.80 -14.99
CA LEU A 229 -1.53 -11.69 -15.58
C LEU A 229 -0.53 -12.21 -14.53
N ASP A 230 -0.80 -12.01 -13.23
CA ASP A 230 0.03 -12.52 -12.15
C ASP A 230 -0.07 -14.04 -12.06
N THR A 231 1.05 -14.72 -12.32
CA THR A 231 1.19 -16.18 -12.26
C THR A 231 1.93 -16.66 -11.01
N ASP A 232 2.58 -15.76 -10.27
CA ASP A 232 3.32 -16.08 -9.05
C ASP A 232 2.35 -16.17 -7.85
N ASN A 233 1.53 -15.13 -7.70
CA ASN A 233 0.43 -15.07 -6.74
C ASN A 233 -0.88 -14.89 -7.51
N LEU A 234 -1.52 -15.99 -7.87
CA LEU A 234 -2.78 -15.96 -8.60
C LEU A 234 -3.81 -15.07 -7.87
N PRO A 235 -4.46 -14.13 -8.56
CA PRO A 235 -5.32 -13.12 -7.93
C PRO A 235 -6.64 -13.65 -7.35
N GLN A 236 -6.97 -14.94 -7.58
CA GLN A 236 -8.22 -15.57 -7.14
C GLN A 236 -8.43 -15.48 -5.63
N SER A 237 -7.36 -15.58 -4.82
CA SER A 237 -7.45 -15.40 -3.37
C SER A 237 -7.98 -14.02 -3.00
N ASN A 238 -7.42 -12.98 -3.61
CA ASN A 238 -7.79 -11.59 -3.37
C ASN A 238 -9.18 -11.26 -3.96
N PHE A 239 -9.53 -11.81 -5.11
CA PHE A 239 -10.87 -11.67 -5.69
C PHE A 239 -11.92 -12.31 -4.79
N ARG A 240 -11.65 -13.50 -4.27
CA ARG A 240 -12.54 -14.17 -3.31
C ARG A 240 -12.71 -13.36 -2.02
N PHE A 241 -11.61 -12.83 -1.47
CA PHE A 241 -11.65 -11.96 -0.29
C PHE A 241 -12.49 -10.69 -0.58
N PHE A 242 -12.26 -10.03 -1.70
CA PHE A 242 -13.04 -8.88 -2.13
C PHE A 242 -14.54 -9.23 -2.23
N ASP A 243 -14.88 -10.34 -2.88
CA ASP A 243 -16.29 -10.77 -3.04
C ASP A 243 -16.98 -11.05 -1.71
N GLU A 244 -16.28 -11.61 -0.72
CA GLU A 244 -16.83 -11.83 0.63
C GLU A 244 -16.97 -10.53 1.43
N MET A 245 -16.18 -9.50 1.13
CA MET A 245 -16.15 -8.25 1.89
C MET A 245 -16.91 -7.08 1.24
N LYS A 246 -17.12 -7.07 -0.08
CA LYS A 246 -17.59 -5.88 -0.84
C LYS A 246 -18.92 -5.30 -0.37
N THR A 247 -19.79 -6.10 0.24
CA THR A 247 -21.12 -5.65 0.72
C THR A 247 -21.17 -5.37 2.22
N LYS A 248 -20.18 -5.84 2.98
CA LYS A 248 -20.16 -5.76 4.45
C LYS A 248 -18.97 -5.05 5.02
N GLY A 249 -17.97 -4.75 4.20
CA GLY A 249 -16.69 -4.18 4.64
C GLY A 249 -16.24 -2.98 3.82
N ASN A 250 -15.19 -2.35 4.29
CA ASN A 250 -14.56 -1.21 3.63
C ASN A 250 -13.39 -1.68 2.75
N VAL A 251 -13.69 -2.49 1.73
CA VAL A 251 -12.69 -3.05 0.81
C VAL A 251 -12.90 -2.52 -0.60
N PHE A 252 -11.82 -2.30 -1.34
CA PHE A 252 -11.85 -2.02 -2.77
C PHE A 252 -10.65 -2.65 -3.47
N LEU A 253 -10.81 -2.93 -4.76
CA LEU A 253 -9.88 -3.68 -5.57
C LEU A 253 -9.51 -2.88 -6.83
N TRP A 254 -8.22 -2.70 -7.04
CA TRP A 254 -7.65 -2.32 -8.33
C TRP A 254 -7.10 -3.55 -9.04
N GLU A 255 -7.64 -3.84 -10.21
CA GLU A 255 -7.18 -4.92 -11.07
C GLU A 255 -6.49 -4.34 -12.31
N TYR A 256 -5.18 -4.46 -12.36
CA TYR A 256 -4.41 -4.12 -13.57
C TYR A 256 -4.51 -5.24 -14.59
N LYS A 257 -5.20 -5.00 -15.70
CA LYS A 257 -5.51 -6.01 -16.73
C LYS A 257 -4.30 -6.43 -17.59
N ASP A 258 -3.20 -5.73 -17.51
CA ASP A 258 -2.00 -5.90 -18.32
C ASP A 258 -0.71 -6.05 -17.51
N LYS A 259 -0.83 -6.30 -16.18
CA LYS A 259 0.32 -6.45 -15.30
C LYS A 259 0.51 -7.88 -14.82
N TYR A 260 1.79 -8.23 -14.77
CA TYR A 260 2.32 -9.42 -14.11
C TYR A 260 2.78 -9.09 -12.69
N HIS A 261 3.17 -10.11 -11.93
CA HIS A 261 3.67 -9.96 -10.57
C HIS A 261 4.83 -8.94 -10.44
N ASN A 262 5.81 -9.05 -11.31
CA ASN A 262 7.07 -8.28 -11.22
C ASN A 262 6.98 -6.83 -11.70
N ASN A 263 5.90 -6.44 -12.39
CA ASN A 263 5.72 -5.10 -12.93
C ASN A 263 4.46 -4.38 -12.42
N ILE A 264 3.83 -4.90 -11.35
CA ILE A 264 2.61 -4.34 -10.77
C ILE A 264 2.82 -2.94 -10.18
N LEU A 265 4.01 -2.67 -9.61
CA LEU A 265 4.32 -1.36 -9.04
C LEU A 265 4.50 -0.34 -10.16
N SER A 266 3.55 0.58 -10.27
CA SER A 266 3.51 1.67 -11.26
C SER A 266 3.72 3.03 -10.59
N ALA A 267 4.05 4.06 -11.38
CA ALA A 267 4.13 5.44 -10.89
C ALA A 267 2.79 5.90 -10.30
N GLU A 268 1.68 5.53 -10.94
CA GLU A 268 0.34 5.83 -10.43
C GLU A 268 0.12 5.24 -9.05
N LEU A 269 0.38 3.95 -8.87
CA LEU A 269 0.20 3.27 -7.60
C LEU A 269 1.05 3.88 -6.49
N VAL A 270 2.33 4.19 -6.78
CA VAL A 270 3.25 4.84 -5.84
C VAL A 270 2.75 6.22 -5.41
N ASN A 271 2.13 6.98 -6.31
CA ASN A 271 1.57 8.30 -6.00
C ASN A 271 0.25 8.21 -5.22
N GLU A 272 -0.61 7.22 -5.52
CA GLU A 272 -1.93 7.11 -4.90
C GLU A 272 -1.88 6.47 -3.50
N ILE A 273 -0.93 5.57 -3.20
CA ILE A 273 -0.84 4.93 -1.87
C ILE A 273 -0.71 5.95 -0.73
N PRO A 274 0.27 6.89 -0.71
CA PRO A 274 0.38 7.87 0.37
C PRO A 274 -0.86 8.75 0.49
N LYS A 275 -1.38 9.21 -0.64
CA LYS A 275 -2.58 10.06 -0.71
C LYS A 275 -3.81 9.37 -0.15
N TRP A 276 -3.98 8.07 -0.43
CA TRP A 276 -5.10 7.29 0.09
C TRP A 276 -4.94 6.99 1.58
N LEU A 277 -3.78 6.52 2.03
CA LEU A 277 -3.52 6.19 3.43
C LEU A 277 -3.78 7.39 4.34
N PHE A 278 -3.31 8.58 3.95
CA PHE A 278 -3.45 9.78 4.79
C PHE A 278 -4.88 10.34 4.91
N LYS A 279 -5.83 9.80 4.16
CA LYS A 279 -7.27 10.06 4.35
C LYS A 279 -7.90 9.15 5.41
N GLN A 280 -7.20 8.09 5.82
CA GLN A 280 -7.74 7.09 6.74
C GLN A 280 -7.33 7.40 8.18
N THR A 281 -8.25 7.19 9.09
CA THR A 281 -8.04 7.25 10.55
C THR A 281 -8.96 6.23 11.20
N LYS A 282 -8.60 5.73 12.37
CA LYS A 282 -9.54 4.91 13.14
C LYS A 282 -10.79 5.72 13.44
N ASN A 283 -11.94 5.14 13.19
CA ASN A 283 -13.20 5.71 13.66
C ASN A 283 -13.19 5.63 15.19
N LYS A 284 -13.35 6.77 15.83
CA LYS A 284 -13.57 6.85 17.29
C LYS A 284 -15.00 6.50 17.63
#